data_fb76267e0f2a34d1868509c2132695eb
#
_entry.id   fb76267e0f2a34d1868509c2132695eb
#
_cell.length_a   1.000
_cell.length_b   1.000
_cell.length_c   1.000
_cell.angle_alpha   90.00
_cell.angle_beta   90.00
_cell.angle_gamma   90.00
#
_symmetry.space_group_name_H-M   'P 1'
#
loop_
_entity.id
_entity.type
_entity.pdbx_description
1 polymer ?
#
loop_
_entity_poly.entity_id
_entity_poly.type
_entity_poly.pdbx_seq_one_letter_code
_entity_poly.pdbx_strand_id
1 'polypeptide(L)'
;MSKKYQNFINGSWVDAKSGKTYENRNPANWEELIGLFPKSAKEDVDEAVKAARVAFEKWRLVPPPKRGDIMRRVGDILVSRKEEIAREMTREMGKVLAETRG
;
A
#
# COMPACT_ATOMS: atom_id res chain seq x y z
N MET A 1 -5.18 11.56 -17.55
CA MET A 1 -5.00 10.10 -17.54
C MET A 1 -5.22 9.55 -16.15
N SER A 2 -5.86 8.38 -16.06
CA SER A 2 -6.09 7.72 -14.78
C SER A 2 -4.77 7.17 -14.22
N LYS A 3 -4.51 7.40 -12.94
CA LYS A 3 -3.36 6.83 -12.24
C LYS A 3 -3.57 5.32 -12.09
N LYS A 4 -2.55 4.54 -12.46
CA LYS A 4 -2.55 3.09 -12.28
C LYS A 4 -1.67 2.72 -11.09
N TYR A 5 -2.23 1.93 -10.20
CA TYR A 5 -1.52 1.39 -9.03
C TYR A 5 -1.15 -0.07 -9.27
N GLN A 6 -0.16 -0.54 -8.54
CA GLN A 6 0.34 -1.89 -8.64
C GLN A 6 0.53 -2.50 -7.26
N ASN A 7 0.62 -3.83 -7.19
CA ASN A 7 1.02 -4.55 -5.98
C ASN A 7 2.53 -4.41 -5.79
N PHE A 8 2.99 -4.31 -4.54
CA PHE A 8 4.40 -4.37 -4.22
C PHE A 8 4.73 -5.75 -3.64
N ILE A 9 5.37 -6.59 -4.44
CA ILE A 9 5.68 -7.98 -4.08
C ILE A 9 7.14 -8.26 -4.40
N ASN A 10 7.86 -8.80 -3.43
CA ASN A 10 9.27 -9.19 -3.56
C ASN A 10 10.17 -8.05 -4.08
N GLY A 11 9.96 -6.85 -3.55
CA GLY A 11 10.77 -5.67 -3.90
C GLY A 11 10.42 -5.01 -5.24
N SER A 12 9.35 -5.43 -5.91
CA SER A 12 8.95 -4.92 -7.22
C SER A 12 7.47 -4.55 -7.27
N TRP A 13 7.16 -3.53 -8.06
CA TRP A 13 5.79 -3.16 -8.39
C TRP A 13 5.31 -4.05 -9.55
N VAL A 14 4.21 -4.77 -9.32
CA VAL A 14 3.69 -5.75 -10.27
C VAL A 14 2.18 -5.61 -10.46
N ASP A 15 1.71 -5.87 -11.67
CA ASP A 15 0.28 -5.99 -11.96
C ASP A 15 -0.29 -7.29 -11.37
N ALA A 16 -1.61 -7.38 -11.26
CA ALA A 16 -2.26 -8.67 -11.05
C ALA A 16 -1.91 -9.60 -12.22
N LYS A 17 -1.75 -10.90 -11.95
CA LYS A 17 -1.40 -11.89 -12.99
C LYS A 17 -2.38 -11.91 -14.15
N SER A 18 -3.66 -11.66 -13.87
CA SER A 18 -4.69 -11.56 -14.90
C SER A 18 -4.56 -10.30 -15.78
N GLY A 19 -3.76 -9.31 -15.35
CA GLY A 19 -3.69 -7.99 -15.97
C GLY A 19 -4.93 -7.12 -15.76
N LYS A 20 -5.96 -7.64 -15.09
CA LYS A 20 -7.22 -6.91 -14.86
C LYS A 20 -7.06 -5.87 -13.76
N THR A 21 -7.81 -4.79 -13.90
CA THR A 21 -7.88 -3.71 -12.92
C THR A 21 -9.34 -3.43 -12.55
N TYR A 22 -9.54 -2.69 -11.46
CA TYR A 22 -10.83 -2.12 -11.10
C TYR A 22 -10.67 -0.64 -10.76
N GLU A 23 -11.75 0.11 -10.90
CA GLU A 23 -11.79 1.53 -10.55
C GLU A 23 -12.06 1.69 -9.05
N ASN A 24 -11.33 2.61 -8.42
CA ASN A 24 -11.64 3.08 -7.07
C ASN A 24 -12.04 4.55 -7.13
N ARG A 25 -13.21 4.88 -6.58
CA ARG A 25 -13.79 6.21 -6.63
C ARG A 25 -13.98 6.78 -5.25
N ASN A 26 -13.88 8.11 -5.15
CA ASN A 26 -14.14 8.83 -3.90
C ASN A 26 -15.62 8.65 -3.50
N PRO A 27 -15.92 8.08 -2.32
CA PRO A 27 -17.30 7.85 -1.91
C PRO A 27 -18.09 9.14 -1.62
N ALA A 28 -17.41 10.25 -1.35
CA ALA A 28 -18.02 11.56 -1.14
C ALA A 28 -18.21 12.33 -2.46
N ASN A 29 -17.51 11.93 -3.52
CA ASN A 29 -17.64 12.51 -4.86
C ASN A 29 -17.44 11.41 -5.91
N TRP A 30 -18.50 10.72 -6.26
CA TRP A 30 -18.45 9.55 -7.15
C TRP A 30 -17.91 9.83 -8.56
N GLU A 31 -17.90 11.08 -8.99
CA GLU A 31 -17.31 11.47 -10.27
C GLU A 31 -15.77 11.45 -10.22
N GLU A 32 -15.18 11.55 -9.02
CA GLU A 32 -13.74 11.52 -8.85
C GLU A 32 -13.20 10.09 -8.90
N LEU A 33 -12.49 9.76 -9.97
CA LEU A 33 -11.73 8.51 -10.06
C LEU A 33 -10.39 8.68 -9.34
N ILE A 34 -10.19 7.94 -8.25
CA ILE A 34 -8.91 7.91 -7.52
C ILE A 34 -7.84 7.22 -8.36
N GLY A 35 -8.17 6.11 -8.98
CA GLY A 35 -7.27 5.39 -9.85
C GLY A 35 -7.73 3.98 -10.21
N LEU A 36 -6.90 3.31 -10.97
CA LEU A 36 -7.07 1.91 -11.35
C LEU A 36 -6.18 1.03 -10.48
N PHE A 37 -6.76 0.03 -9.86
CA PHE A 37 -6.09 -0.87 -8.94
C PHE A 37 -6.05 -2.29 -9.49
N PRO A 38 -5.02 -3.09 -9.16
CA PRO A 38 -4.94 -4.46 -9.66
C PRO A 38 -6.08 -5.30 -9.10
N LYS A 39 -6.82 -5.96 -9.98
CA LYS A 39 -7.86 -6.92 -9.59
C LYS A 39 -7.19 -8.26 -9.27
N SER A 40 -6.55 -8.30 -8.11
CA SER A 40 -5.78 -9.46 -7.65
C SER A 40 -6.68 -10.63 -7.31
N ALA A 41 -6.16 -11.83 -7.49
CA ALA A 41 -6.83 -13.08 -7.20
C ALA A 41 -5.95 -13.96 -6.29
N LYS A 42 -6.37 -15.20 -6.08
CA LYS A 42 -5.69 -16.14 -5.18
C LYS A 42 -4.20 -16.30 -5.51
N GLU A 43 -3.85 -16.43 -6.77
CA GLU A 43 -2.46 -16.60 -7.21
C GLU A 43 -1.57 -15.41 -6.87
N ASP A 44 -2.10 -14.20 -6.91
CA ASP A 44 -1.37 -12.98 -6.50
C ASP A 44 -1.09 -12.98 -5.00
N VAL A 45 -2.09 -13.39 -4.21
CA VAL A 45 -1.94 -13.54 -2.75
C VAL A 45 -0.94 -14.63 -2.41
N ASP A 46 -1.02 -15.77 -3.08
CA ASP A 46 -0.10 -16.90 -2.86
C ASP A 46 1.35 -16.48 -3.14
N GLU A 47 1.61 -15.72 -4.19
CA GLU A 47 2.95 -15.18 -4.47
C GLU A 47 3.44 -14.20 -3.40
N ALA A 48 2.57 -13.29 -2.96
CA ALA A 48 2.91 -12.33 -1.92
C ALA A 48 3.28 -13.05 -0.61
N VAL A 49 2.48 -14.03 -0.20
CA VAL A 49 2.74 -14.85 1.01
C VAL A 49 4.02 -15.65 0.86
N LYS A 50 4.25 -16.26 -0.30
CA LYS A 50 5.51 -17.01 -0.56
C LYS A 50 6.74 -16.11 -0.46
N ALA A 51 6.69 -14.92 -1.04
CA ALA A 51 7.77 -13.94 -0.95
C ALA A 51 8.02 -13.52 0.51
N ALA A 52 6.96 -13.29 1.26
CA ALA A 52 7.04 -12.93 2.68
C ALA A 52 7.67 -14.05 3.52
N ARG A 53 7.31 -15.31 3.28
CA ARG A 53 7.90 -16.48 3.98
C ARG A 53 9.39 -16.62 3.69
N VAL A 54 9.79 -16.47 2.44
CA VAL A 54 11.22 -16.53 2.05
C VAL A 54 12.00 -15.39 2.71
N ALA A 55 11.47 -14.17 2.69
CA ALA A 55 12.08 -13.01 3.33
C ALA A 55 12.17 -13.19 4.86
N PHE A 56 11.16 -13.77 5.49
CA PHE A 56 11.12 -14.01 6.93
C PHE A 56 12.30 -14.86 7.42
N GLU A 57 12.72 -15.86 6.66
CA GLU A 57 13.85 -16.72 7.04
C GLU A 57 15.16 -15.95 7.27
N LYS A 58 15.35 -14.86 6.52
CA LYS A 58 16.49 -13.95 6.70
C LYS A 58 16.19 -12.85 7.71
N TRP A 59 15.01 -12.26 7.62
CA TRP A 59 14.61 -11.13 8.47
C TRP A 59 14.58 -11.49 9.95
N ARG A 60 14.11 -12.67 10.32
CA ARG A 60 14.07 -13.13 11.72
C ARG A 60 15.46 -13.24 12.38
N LEU A 61 16.51 -13.37 11.56
CA LEU A 61 17.90 -13.47 12.02
C LEU A 61 18.61 -12.11 12.12
N VAL A 62 17.99 -11.05 11.60
CA VAL A 62 18.52 -9.69 11.75
C VAL A 62 18.39 -9.30 13.24
N PRO A 63 19.45 -8.77 13.88
CA PRO A 63 19.40 -8.36 15.28
C PRO A 63 18.24 -7.41 15.58
N PRO A 64 17.51 -7.60 16.71
CA PRO A 64 16.37 -6.76 17.07
C PRO A 64 16.63 -5.25 17.01
N PRO A 65 17.78 -4.72 17.52
CA PRO A 65 18.05 -3.28 17.42
C PRO A 65 18.08 -2.78 15.99
N LYS A 66 18.67 -3.55 15.08
CA LYS A 66 18.74 -3.19 13.65
C LYS A 66 17.36 -3.21 12.99
N ARG A 67 16.52 -4.19 13.32
CA ARG A 67 15.12 -4.23 12.86
C ARG A 67 14.34 -3.02 13.40
N GLY A 68 14.54 -2.70 14.67
CA GLY A 68 13.95 -1.53 15.32
C GLY A 68 14.34 -0.21 14.65
N ASP A 69 15.61 -0.05 14.26
CA ASP A 69 16.06 1.14 13.55
C ASP A 69 15.37 1.31 12.20
N ILE A 70 15.16 0.21 11.47
CA ILE A 70 14.43 0.25 10.20
C ILE A 70 12.98 0.67 10.44
N MET A 71 12.31 0.10 11.44
CA MET A 71 10.92 0.44 11.77
C MET A 71 10.78 1.90 12.23
N ARG A 72 11.75 2.41 13.00
CA ARG A 72 11.77 3.83 13.39
C ARG A 72 11.85 4.74 12.15
N ARG A 73 12.69 4.41 11.18
CA ARG A 73 12.79 5.16 9.92
C ARG A 73 11.49 5.13 9.12
N VAL A 74 10.78 4.02 9.13
CA VAL A 74 9.43 3.93 8.53
C VAL A 74 8.49 4.93 9.22
N GLY A 75 8.50 4.98 10.55
CA GLY A 75 7.71 5.94 11.33
C GLY A 75 8.03 7.39 10.99
N ASP A 76 9.32 7.73 10.90
CA ASP A 76 9.77 9.09 10.54
C ASP A 76 9.29 9.49 9.14
N ILE A 77 9.32 8.57 8.18
CA ILE A 77 8.82 8.80 6.82
C ILE A 77 7.30 9.01 6.82
N LEU A 78 6.55 8.21 7.57
CA LEU A 78 5.10 8.38 7.70
C LEU A 78 4.75 9.76 8.27
N VAL A 79 5.46 10.20 9.30
CA VAL A 79 5.26 11.54 9.88
C VAL A 79 5.56 12.63 8.85
N SER A 80 6.65 12.51 8.10
CA SER A 80 7.03 13.50 7.09
C SER A 80 6.03 13.60 5.93
N ARG A 81 5.29 12.50 5.66
CA ARG A 81 4.29 12.42 4.60
C ARG A 81 2.85 12.46 5.12
N LYS A 82 2.66 12.84 6.37
CA LYS A 82 1.36 12.81 7.06
C LYS A 82 0.25 13.49 6.26
N GLU A 83 0.48 14.70 5.77
CA GLU A 83 -0.56 15.47 5.05
C GLU A 83 -0.96 14.78 3.73
N GLU A 84 0.01 14.28 2.99
CA GLU A 84 -0.23 13.50 1.76
C GLU A 84 -1.07 12.26 2.05
N ILE A 85 -0.67 11.48 3.05
CA ILE A 85 -1.35 10.24 3.43
C ILE A 85 -2.77 10.52 3.93
N ALA A 86 -2.95 11.56 4.74
CA ALA A 86 -4.26 11.95 5.26
C ALA A 86 -5.23 12.31 4.12
N ARG A 87 -4.76 13.06 3.12
CA ARG A 87 -5.57 13.42 1.95
C ARG A 87 -5.96 12.21 1.12
N GLU A 88 -5.04 11.28 0.88
CA GLU A 88 -5.33 10.04 0.16
C GLU A 88 -6.35 9.18 0.94
N MET A 89 -6.22 9.10 2.25
CA MET A 89 -7.18 8.38 3.09
C MET A 89 -8.57 9.00 3.03
N THR A 90 -8.67 10.33 3.09
CA THR A 90 -9.95 11.06 2.96
C THR A 90 -10.60 10.80 1.60
N ARG A 91 -9.83 10.85 0.53
CA ARG A 91 -10.34 10.58 -0.83
C ARG A 91 -10.85 9.15 -0.97
N GLU A 92 -10.16 8.18 -0.36
CA GLU A 92 -10.46 6.76 -0.51
C GLU A 92 -11.66 6.31 0.33
N MET A 93 -11.79 6.82 1.56
CA MET A 93 -12.82 6.35 2.49
C MET A 93 -13.88 7.37 2.87
N GLY A 94 -13.72 8.63 2.48
CA GLY A 94 -14.70 9.70 2.77
C GLY A 94 -14.66 10.27 4.18
N LYS A 95 -13.70 9.88 5.01
CA LYS A 95 -13.53 10.44 6.35
C LYS A 95 -13.05 11.88 6.27
N VAL A 96 -13.52 12.75 7.17
CA VAL A 96 -13.10 14.16 7.17
C VAL A 96 -11.59 14.31 7.43
N LEU A 97 -10.96 15.26 6.74
CA LEU A 97 -9.51 15.45 6.78
C LEU A 97 -8.98 15.73 8.19
N ALA A 98 -9.73 16.46 9.02
CA ALA A 98 -9.33 16.72 10.39
C ALA A 98 -9.10 15.43 11.20
N GLU A 99 -9.90 14.39 10.96
CA GLU A 99 -9.74 13.09 11.62
C GLU A 99 -8.63 12.24 10.98
N THR A 100 -8.48 12.30 9.66
CA THR A 100 -7.43 11.51 8.99
C THR A 100 -6.03 12.03 9.30
N ARG A 101 -5.89 13.29 9.73
CA ARG A 101 -4.64 13.86 10.24
C ARG A 101 -4.23 13.33 11.62
N GLY A 102 -5.15 12.76 12.39
CA GLY A 102 -4.87 12.15 13.69
C GLY A 102 -4.23 10.80 13.55
#